data_fd1e15c30e40185c45c75d614810fab8
#
_entry.id   fd1e15c30e40185c45c75d614810fab8
#
_cell.length_a   1.000
_cell.length_b   1.000
_cell.length_c   1.000
_cell.angle_alpha   90.00
_cell.angle_beta   90.00
_cell.angle_gamma   90.00
#
_symmetry.space_group_name_H-M   'P 1'
#
loop_
_entity.id
_entity.type
_entity.pdbx_description
1 polymer ?
#
loop_
_entity_poly.entity_id
_entity_poly.type
_entity_poly.pdbx_seq_one_letter_code
_entity_poly.pdbx_strand_id
1 'polypeptide(L)'
;PNKTIVHQYLDEISPAAKLCGAVNTIVNKDGYLVGHITDGIGYVQSLKDNDIDPTGKKVTIVGSGGAATAVEIQAALDGVAEMSIFARDDKFKQNALDTVKKINENTNCKATFYPLEDLDKLKEEMHSSYLFTNATGVGMKPLEGITYIPDPSFFRPDLIVTDVVYA
;
A
#
# COMPACT_ATOMS: atom_id res chain seq x y z
N PRO A 1 -2.11 -17.83 -5.25
CA PRO A 1 -2.72 -17.90 -6.59
C PRO A 1 -4.23 -17.65 -6.58
N ASN A 2 -4.96 -17.99 -5.49
CA ASN A 2 -6.42 -17.96 -5.44
C ASN A 2 -7.04 -16.74 -4.76
N LYS A 3 -6.23 -15.77 -4.32
CA LYS A 3 -6.70 -14.59 -3.55
C LYS A 3 -7.80 -13.78 -4.26
N THR A 4 -7.79 -13.76 -5.60
CA THR A 4 -8.71 -12.97 -6.44
C THR A 4 -9.97 -13.72 -6.88
N ILE A 5 -10.03 -15.03 -6.73
CA ILE A 5 -11.18 -15.85 -7.19
C ILE A 5 -11.99 -16.42 -6.03
N VAL A 6 -11.42 -16.54 -4.84
CA VAL A 6 -12.06 -17.20 -3.69
C VAL A 6 -13.32 -16.48 -3.20
N HIS A 7 -13.42 -15.17 -3.46
CA HIS A 7 -14.54 -14.33 -3.01
C HIS A 7 -15.91 -14.85 -3.51
N GLN A 8 -15.96 -15.52 -4.68
CA GLN A 8 -17.20 -16.08 -5.24
C GLN A 8 -17.78 -17.27 -4.44
N TYR A 9 -17.01 -17.79 -3.47
CA TYR A 9 -17.41 -18.91 -2.61
C TYR A 9 -17.67 -18.46 -1.16
N LEU A 10 -17.74 -17.15 -0.90
CA LEU A 10 -17.89 -16.57 0.43
C LEU A 10 -19.25 -15.88 0.56
N ASP A 11 -19.80 -15.91 1.78
CA ASP A 11 -21.08 -15.28 2.08
C ASP A 11 -20.92 -13.76 2.26
N GLU A 12 -19.75 -13.33 2.75
CA GLU A 12 -19.45 -11.91 2.98
C GLU A 12 -17.97 -11.62 2.72
N ILE A 13 -17.68 -10.37 2.38
CA ILE A 13 -16.31 -9.87 2.14
C ILE A 13 -16.15 -8.54 2.86
N SER A 14 -15.08 -8.40 3.65
CA SER A 14 -14.78 -7.15 4.36
C SER A 14 -14.57 -5.96 3.40
N PRO A 15 -14.81 -4.71 3.85
CA PRO A 15 -14.64 -3.53 3.01
C PRO A 15 -13.25 -3.44 2.36
N ALA A 16 -12.18 -3.68 3.12
CA ALA A 16 -10.83 -3.69 2.59
C ALA A 16 -10.62 -4.78 1.53
N ALA A 17 -11.09 -6.01 1.78
CA ALA A 17 -10.99 -7.11 0.80
C ALA A 17 -11.79 -6.80 -0.48
N LYS A 18 -12.95 -6.15 -0.35
CA LYS A 18 -13.77 -5.73 -1.48
C LYS A 18 -13.06 -4.69 -2.35
N LEU A 19 -12.46 -3.67 -1.74
CA LEU A 19 -11.71 -2.65 -2.44
C LEU A 19 -10.43 -3.21 -3.08
N CYS A 20 -9.70 -4.06 -2.35
CA CYS A 20 -8.51 -4.75 -2.89
C CYS A 20 -8.85 -5.71 -4.03
N GLY A 21 -10.06 -6.27 -4.05
CA GLY A 21 -10.44 -7.35 -4.96
C GLY A 21 -9.71 -8.67 -4.64
N ALA A 22 -9.33 -8.88 -3.38
CA ALA A 22 -8.56 -10.04 -2.96
C ALA A 22 -8.88 -10.44 -1.51
N VAL A 23 -8.83 -11.75 -1.25
CA VAL A 23 -9.02 -12.36 0.06
C VAL A 23 -7.83 -13.27 0.37
N ASN A 24 -7.23 -13.14 1.55
CA ASN A 24 -6.17 -14.03 2.03
C ASN A 24 -6.53 -14.79 3.31
N THR A 25 -7.60 -14.37 3.99
CA THR A 25 -8.07 -14.95 5.24
C THR A 25 -9.57 -15.18 5.18
N ILE A 26 -10.04 -16.36 5.59
CA ILE A 26 -11.45 -16.70 5.66
C ILE A 26 -11.79 -17.09 7.10
N VAL A 27 -12.78 -16.43 7.65
CA VAL A 27 -13.34 -16.76 8.96
C VAL A 27 -14.63 -17.56 8.75
N ASN A 28 -14.71 -18.73 9.34
CA ASN A 28 -15.92 -19.55 9.36
C ASN A 28 -16.65 -19.35 10.69
N LYS A 29 -17.87 -18.83 10.61
CA LYS A 29 -18.78 -18.66 11.76
C LYS A 29 -19.97 -19.59 11.58
N ASP A 30 -19.86 -20.80 12.09
CA ASP A 30 -20.91 -21.83 12.02
C ASP A 30 -21.45 -22.07 10.59
N GLY A 31 -20.56 -22.11 9.61
CA GLY A 31 -20.89 -22.31 8.20
C GLY A 31 -21.00 -21.02 7.39
N TYR A 32 -21.10 -19.84 8.04
CA TYR A 32 -21.07 -18.54 7.36
C TYR A 32 -19.63 -18.07 7.13
N LEU A 33 -19.23 -17.91 5.89
CA LEU A 33 -17.85 -17.64 5.47
C LEU A 33 -17.61 -16.15 5.19
N VAL A 34 -16.74 -15.53 5.98
CA VAL A 34 -16.37 -14.11 5.81
C VAL A 34 -14.93 -13.98 5.32
N GLY A 35 -14.73 -13.31 4.18
CA GLY A 35 -13.43 -13.06 3.57
C GLY A 35 -12.78 -11.75 4.02
N HIS A 36 -11.49 -11.81 4.33
CA HIS A 36 -10.67 -10.67 4.72
C HIS A 36 -9.40 -10.60 3.91
N ILE A 37 -8.82 -9.40 3.84
CA ILE A 37 -7.43 -9.13 3.44
C ILE A 37 -6.69 -8.54 4.63
N THR A 38 -5.69 -9.22 5.14
CA THR A 38 -5.03 -8.89 6.41
C THR A 38 -3.66 -8.24 6.23
N ASP A 39 -3.11 -8.23 5.03
CA ASP A 39 -1.78 -7.67 4.74
C ASP A 39 -1.71 -6.18 5.14
N GLY A 40 -2.72 -5.38 4.71
CA GLY A 40 -2.80 -3.96 5.06
C GLY A 40 -3.09 -3.71 6.55
N ILE A 41 -3.98 -4.52 7.14
CA ILE A 41 -4.30 -4.44 8.58
C ILE A 41 -3.05 -4.70 9.42
N GLY A 42 -2.29 -5.75 9.07
CA GLY A 42 -1.04 -6.09 9.76
C GLY A 42 0.00 -4.98 9.64
N TYR A 43 0.13 -4.38 8.46
CA TYR A 43 1.02 -3.24 8.25
C TYR A 43 0.63 -2.04 9.13
N VAL A 44 -0.62 -1.59 9.08
CA VAL A 44 -1.06 -0.43 9.88
C VAL A 44 -0.96 -0.73 11.37
N GLN A 45 -1.25 -1.96 11.80
CA GLN A 45 -1.07 -2.36 13.19
C GLN A 45 0.40 -2.30 13.61
N SER A 46 1.34 -2.72 12.74
CA SER A 46 2.77 -2.62 13.03
C SER A 46 3.25 -1.18 13.19
N LEU A 47 2.67 -0.22 12.46
CA LEU A 47 2.93 1.19 12.67
C LEU A 47 2.48 1.64 14.07
N LYS A 48 1.23 1.31 14.43
CA LYS A 48 0.65 1.66 15.75
C LYS A 48 1.44 1.05 16.91
N ASP A 49 1.90 -0.18 16.78
CA ASP A 49 2.71 -0.87 17.79
C ASP A 49 4.09 -0.22 17.99
N ASN A 50 4.52 0.64 17.06
CA ASN A 50 5.74 1.44 17.12
C ASN A 50 5.47 2.94 17.30
N ASP A 51 4.30 3.32 17.82
CA ASP A 51 3.89 4.71 18.07
C ASP A 51 3.88 5.60 16.81
N ILE A 52 3.69 4.99 15.63
CA ILE A 52 3.60 5.68 14.35
C ILE A 52 2.13 5.79 13.95
N ASP A 53 1.57 7.00 13.96
CA ASP A 53 0.19 7.26 13.54
C ASP A 53 0.14 8.12 12.27
N PRO A 54 -0.17 7.52 11.11
CA PRO A 54 -0.29 8.24 9.84
C PRO A 54 -1.66 8.91 9.64
N THR A 55 -2.59 8.81 10.61
CA THR A 55 -3.93 9.40 10.51
C THR A 55 -3.84 10.92 10.30
N GLY A 56 -4.55 11.44 9.30
CA GLY A 56 -4.53 12.85 8.94
C GLY A 56 -3.22 13.36 8.34
N LYS A 57 -2.27 12.46 8.05
CA LYS A 57 -0.95 12.81 7.50
C LYS A 57 -0.88 12.52 6.00
N LYS A 58 0.19 13.04 5.38
CA LYS A 58 0.59 12.67 4.02
C LYS A 58 1.59 11.52 4.06
N VAL A 59 1.41 10.53 3.19
CA VAL A 59 2.31 9.39 3.03
C VAL A 59 2.73 9.22 1.57
N THR A 60 3.93 8.70 1.36
CA THR A 60 4.41 8.28 0.02
C THR A 60 4.66 6.79 0.03
N ILE A 61 4.06 6.08 -0.91
CA ILE A 61 4.20 4.62 -1.06
C ILE A 61 4.71 4.30 -2.47
N VAL A 62 5.72 3.46 -2.55
CA VAL A 62 6.23 2.95 -3.83
C VAL A 62 5.83 1.49 -3.97
N GLY A 63 5.07 1.19 -5.02
CA GLY A 63 4.59 -0.14 -5.36
C GLY A 63 3.24 -0.11 -6.03
N SER A 64 2.83 -1.21 -6.64
CA SER A 64 1.50 -1.41 -7.24
C SER A 64 1.13 -2.89 -7.31
N GLY A 65 1.85 -3.74 -6.57
CA GLY A 65 1.53 -5.14 -6.40
C GLY A 65 0.44 -5.38 -5.35
N GLY A 66 0.05 -6.63 -5.13
CA GLY A 66 -1.01 -6.97 -4.19
C GLY A 66 -0.75 -6.51 -2.75
N ALA A 67 0.51 -6.57 -2.29
CA ALA A 67 0.88 -6.07 -0.96
C ALA A 67 0.75 -4.54 -0.89
N ALA A 68 1.28 -3.81 -1.90
CA ALA A 68 1.14 -2.37 -2.00
C ALA A 68 -0.34 -1.94 -1.98
N THR A 69 -1.17 -2.53 -2.84
CA THR A 69 -2.62 -2.25 -2.90
C THR A 69 -3.31 -2.48 -1.55
N ALA A 70 -2.95 -3.54 -0.82
CA ALA A 70 -3.54 -3.80 0.49
C ALA A 70 -3.13 -2.76 1.54
N VAL A 71 -1.86 -2.36 1.55
CA VAL A 71 -1.32 -1.29 2.43
C VAL A 71 -1.97 0.05 2.11
N GLU A 72 -2.01 0.44 0.83
CA GLU A 72 -2.57 1.70 0.35
C GLU A 72 -4.05 1.84 0.72
N ILE A 73 -4.85 0.82 0.42
CA ILE A 73 -6.28 0.82 0.71
C ILE A 73 -6.53 0.85 2.23
N GLN A 74 -5.81 0.05 3.01
CA GLN A 74 -6.03 0.03 4.46
C GLN A 74 -5.60 1.35 5.11
N ALA A 75 -4.45 1.91 4.73
CA ALA A 75 -4.00 3.20 5.24
C ALA A 75 -5.00 4.33 4.92
N ALA A 76 -5.59 4.32 3.71
CA ALA A 76 -6.64 5.27 3.34
C ALA A 76 -7.93 5.08 4.17
N LEU A 77 -8.36 3.83 4.39
CA LEU A 77 -9.51 3.51 5.25
C LEU A 77 -9.28 3.93 6.72
N ASP A 78 -8.05 3.83 7.20
CA ASP A 78 -7.65 4.21 8.57
C ASP A 78 -7.38 5.72 8.72
N GLY A 79 -7.61 6.52 7.67
CA GLY A 79 -7.67 7.97 7.79
C GLY A 79 -6.41 8.73 7.37
N VAL A 80 -5.50 8.15 6.59
CA VAL A 80 -4.46 8.92 5.89
C VAL A 80 -5.13 10.01 5.06
N ALA A 81 -4.65 11.25 5.14
CA ALA A 81 -5.26 12.39 4.45
C ALA A 81 -4.83 12.50 2.99
N GLU A 82 -3.53 12.32 2.72
CA GLU A 82 -2.97 12.40 1.36
C GLU A 82 -2.03 11.20 1.12
N MET A 83 -2.07 10.68 -0.10
CA MET A 83 -1.24 9.54 -0.48
C MET A 83 -0.65 9.74 -1.87
N SER A 84 0.69 9.73 -1.96
CA SER A 84 1.42 9.74 -3.23
C SER A 84 1.85 8.30 -3.54
N ILE A 85 1.27 7.73 -4.60
CA ILE A 85 1.53 6.35 -5.03
C ILE A 85 2.46 6.39 -6.24
N PHE A 86 3.65 5.80 -6.09
CA PHE A 86 4.63 5.67 -7.16
C PHE A 86 4.70 4.24 -7.66
N ALA A 87 4.61 4.06 -8.97
CA ALA A 87 4.82 2.78 -9.62
C ALA A 87 5.48 2.98 -10.99
N ARG A 88 6.11 1.92 -11.50
CA ARG A 88 6.72 1.95 -12.84
C ARG A 88 5.66 2.18 -13.91
N ASP A 89 6.03 2.92 -14.93
CA ASP A 89 5.18 3.13 -16.12
C ASP A 89 5.25 1.91 -17.06
N ASP A 90 4.81 0.78 -16.56
CA ASP A 90 4.77 -0.50 -17.27
C ASP A 90 3.39 -1.17 -17.10
N LYS A 91 3.32 -2.48 -17.29
CA LYS A 91 2.09 -3.29 -17.16
C LYS A 91 1.40 -3.18 -15.78
N PHE A 92 2.10 -2.70 -14.75
CA PHE A 92 1.56 -2.53 -13.40
C PHE A 92 0.98 -1.15 -13.15
N LYS A 93 1.19 -0.18 -14.05
CA LYS A 93 0.64 1.18 -13.97
C LYS A 93 -0.87 1.18 -13.79
N GLN A 94 -1.57 0.35 -14.57
CA GLN A 94 -3.03 0.31 -14.52
C GLN A 94 -3.53 -0.08 -13.12
N ASN A 95 -2.85 -1.01 -12.45
CA ASN A 95 -3.21 -1.39 -11.08
C ASN A 95 -3.07 -0.22 -10.08
N ALA A 96 -2.01 0.59 -10.21
CA ALA A 96 -1.85 1.79 -9.39
C ALA A 96 -2.96 2.83 -9.66
N LEU A 97 -3.29 3.08 -10.93
CA LEU A 97 -4.38 4.00 -11.30
C LEU A 97 -5.73 3.53 -10.77
N ASP A 98 -6.01 2.23 -10.87
CA ASP A 98 -7.24 1.63 -10.35
C ASP A 98 -7.31 1.75 -8.82
N THR A 99 -6.18 1.58 -8.13
CA THR A 99 -6.10 1.74 -6.67
C THR A 99 -6.33 3.19 -6.27
N VAL A 100 -5.68 4.16 -6.93
CA VAL A 100 -5.93 5.60 -6.73
C VAL A 100 -7.40 5.94 -6.90
N LYS A 101 -8.03 5.46 -7.97
CA LYS A 101 -9.46 5.67 -8.22
C LYS A 101 -10.32 5.12 -7.08
N LYS A 102 -10.08 3.87 -6.67
CA LYS A 102 -10.82 3.21 -5.59
C LYS A 102 -10.68 3.98 -4.26
N ILE A 103 -9.48 4.43 -3.91
CA ILE A 103 -9.23 5.22 -2.70
C ILE A 103 -10.02 6.52 -2.75
N ASN A 104 -9.91 7.29 -3.83
CA ASN A 104 -10.57 8.59 -3.98
C ASN A 104 -12.10 8.49 -4.01
N GLU A 105 -12.66 7.39 -4.51
CA GLU A 105 -14.11 7.19 -4.58
C GLU A 105 -14.71 6.64 -3.27
N ASN A 106 -13.92 5.99 -2.41
CA ASN A 106 -14.45 5.24 -1.27
C ASN A 106 -13.91 5.69 0.10
N THR A 107 -12.98 6.66 0.13
CA THR A 107 -12.37 7.18 1.36
C THR A 107 -12.25 8.70 1.30
N ASN A 108 -11.86 9.31 2.41
CA ASN A 108 -11.53 10.74 2.46
C ASN A 108 -10.06 11.03 2.10
N CYS A 109 -9.27 10.01 1.82
CA CYS A 109 -7.87 10.15 1.42
C CYS A 109 -7.78 10.69 0.00
N LYS A 110 -6.92 11.69 -0.21
CA LYS A 110 -6.59 12.19 -1.55
C LYS A 110 -5.38 11.45 -2.10
N ALA A 111 -5.61 10.41 -2.89
CA ALA A 111 -4.55 9.66 -3.54
C ALA A 111 -4.19 10.23 -4.92
N THR A 112 -2.90 10.21 -5.25
CA THR A 112 -2.37 10.65 -6.55
C THR A 112 -1.31 9.66 -7.03
N PHE A 113 -1.37 9.31 -8.32
CA PHE A 113 -0.38 8.46 -8.98
C PHE A 113 0.74 9.31 -9.59
N TYR A 114 1.97 8.82 -9.47
CA TYR A 114 3.15 9.34 -10.15
C TYR A 114 3.99 8.19 -10.73
N PRO A 115 4.63 8.38 -11.90
CA PRO A 115 5.59 7.40 -12.42
C PRO A 115 6.85 7.38 -11.55
N LEU A 116 7.36 6.19 -11.25
CA LEU A 116 8.56 6.00 -10.41
C LEU A 116 9.83 6.56 -11.09
N GLU A 117 9.79 6.70 -12.40
CA GLU A 117 10.85 7.27 -13.23
C GLU A 117 11.04 8.78 -13.01
N ASP A 118 10.01 9.47 -12.47
CA ASP A 118 10.09 10.88 -12.06
C ASP A 118 10.72 11.00 -10.66
N LEU A 119 12.03 10.90 -10.62
CA LEU A 119 12.81 10.91 -9.37
C LEU A 119 12.76 12.27 -8.67
N ASP A 120 12.65 13.37 -9.40
CA ASP A 120 12.50 14.71 -8.82
C ASP A 120 11.18 14.81 -8.07
N LYS A 121 10.11 14.30 -8.67
CA LYS A 121 8.80 14.24 -8.03
C LYS A 121 8.78 13.28 -6.84
N LEU A 122 9.44 12.13 -6.93
CA LEU A 122 9.57 11.20 -5.81
C LEU A 122 10.25 11.88 -4.62
N LYS A 123 11.34 12.60 -4.86
CA LYS A 123 12.06 13.33 -3.82
C LYS A 123 11.19 14.41 -3.17
N GLU A 124 10.48 15.21 -3.97
CA GLU A 124 9.54 16.23 -3.50
C GLU A 124 8.46 15.63 -2.59
N GLU A 125 7.83 14.55 -3.04
CA GLU A 125 6.76 13.88 -2.30
C GLU A 125 7.28 13.24 -1.00
N MET A 126 8.45 12.59 -1.03
CA MET A 126 9.11 12.06 0.18
C MET A 126 9.44 13.18 1.18
N HIS A 127 9.91 14.33 0.68
CA HIS A 127 10.24 15.48 1.53
C HIS A 127 9.01 16.15 2.16
N SER A 128 7.83 15.99 1.60
CA SER A 128 6.58 16.53 2.16
C SER A 128 5.78 15.49 2.96
N SER A 129 6.20 14.23 2.97
CA SER A 129 5.47 13.14 3.63
C SER A 129 5.91 12.95 5.09
N TYR A 130 4.98 12.48 5.92
CA TYR A 130 5.25 12.00 7.27
C TYR A 130 5.92 10.62 7.25
N LEU A 131 5.51 9.77 6.31
CA LEU A 131 5.93 8.38 6.20
C LEU A 131 6.22 8.03 4.73
N PHE A 132 7.31 7.32 4.50
CA PHE A 132 7.64 6.67 3.23
C PHE A 132 7.62 5.16 3.39
N THR A 133 7.04 4.45 2.42
CA THR A 133 6.94 2.99 2.43
C THR A 133 7.43 2.40 1.11
N ASN A 134 8.42 1.50 1.18
CA ASN A 134 8.73 0.59 0.09
C ASN A 134 7.76 -0.61 0.13
N ALA A 135 6.87 -0.69 -0.84
CA ALA A 135 5.95 -1.81 -1.04
C ALA A 135 6.20 -2.53 -2.37
N THR A 136 7.45 -2.48 -2.86
CA THR A 136 7.89 -3.19 -4.08
C THR A 136 8.53 -4.53 -3.73
N GLY A 137 8.96 -5.28 -4.74
CA GLY A 137 9.83 -6.44 -4.59
C GLY A 137 11.33 -6.10 -4.59
N VAL A 138 11.70 -4.81 -4.65
CA VAL A 138 13.11 -4.38 -4.63
C VAL A 138 13.68 -4.60 -3.23
N GLY A 139 14.80 -5.29 -3.14
CA GLY A 139 15.38 -5.78 -1.88
C GLY A 139 15.18 -7.28 -1.64
N MET A 140 14.22 -7.92 -2.34
CA MET A 140 14.02 -9.38 -2.32
C MET A 140 14.66 -10.04 -3.54
N LYS A 141 14.96 -11.35 -3.46
CA LYS A 141 15.41 -12.14 -4.63
C LYS A 141 14.41 -12.04 -5.79
N PRO A 142 14.89 -11.83 -7.03
CA PRO A 142 16.28 -11.66 -7.49
C PRO A 142 16.78 -10.19 -7.49
N LEU A 143 16.11 -9.26 -6.80
CA LEU A 143 16.40 -7.82 -6.79
C LEU A 143 17.17 -7.38 -5.53
N GLU A 144 17.93 -8.30 -4.91
CA GLU A 144 18.80 -8.02 -3.77
C GLU A 144 19.90 -7.01 -4.13
N GLY A 145 20.16 -6.06 -3.24
CA GLY A 145 21.18 -5.03 -3.45
C GLY A 145 20.84 -3.97 -4.51
N ILE A 146 19.63 -4.02 -5.06
CA ILE A 146 19.12 -3.01 -5.98
C ILE A 146 18.33 -1.97 -5.18
N THR A 147 18.43 -0.71 -5.58
CA THR A 147 17.59 0.37 -5.09
C THR A 147 17.12 1.24 -6.23
N TYR A 148 15.95 1.84 -6.09
CA TYR A 148 15.45 2.91 -6.97
C TYR A 148 15.69 4.31 -6.38
N ILE A 149 16.18 4.39 -5.14
CA ILE A 149 16.58 5.65 -4.51
C ILE A 149 18.05 5.89 -4.84
N PRO A 150 18.40 6.94 -5.63
CA PRO A 150 19.75 7.12 -6.15
C PRO A 150 20.77 7.59 -5.09
N ASP A 151 20.31 8.33 -4.10
CA ASP A 151 21.20 8.88 -3.06
C ASP A 151 20.46 9.22 -1.75
N PRO A 152 21.20 9.41 -0.63
CA PRO A 152 20.61 9.68 0.68
C PRO A 152 19.83 11.00 0.80
N SER A 153 19.97 11.95 -0.14
CA SER A 153 19.26 13.24 -0.08
C SER A 153 17.74 13.13 -0.28
N PHE A 154 17.24 11.96 -0.64
CA PHE A 154 15.82 11.64 -0.66
C PHE A 154 15.23 11.53 0.75
N PHE A 155 16.06 11.22 1.75
CA PHE A 155 15.65 11.04 3.13
C PHE A 155 15.98 12.28 3.96
N ARG A 156 14.97 12.91 4.53
CA ARG A 156 15.21 13.91 5.57
C ARG A 156 15.27 13.24 6.95
N PRO A 157 15.95 13.85 7.95
CA PRO A 157 16.23 13.20 9.24
C PRO A 157 14.99 12.75 10.03
N ASP A 158 13.85 13.39 9.82
CA ASP A 158 12.59 13.14 10.53
C ASP A 158 11.57 12.35 9.68
N LEU A 159 11.96 11.89 8.48
CA LEU A 159 11.12 11.02 7.66
C LEU A 159 11.07 9.62 8.27
N ILE A 160 9.88 9.14 8.57
CA ILE A 160 9.69 7.73 8.94
C ILE A 160 9.78 6.89 7.67
N VAL A 161 10.61 5.86 7.72
CA VAL A 161 10.83 4.95 6.59
C VAL A 161 10.41 3.55 6.99
N THR A 162 9.58 2.91 6.16
CA THR A 162 9.14 1.53 6.35
C THR A 162 9.33 0.72 5.09
N ASP A 163 9.47 -0.59 5.26
CA ASP A 163 9.64 -1.53 4.18
C ASP A 163 8.77 -2.77 4.43
N VAL A 164 8.06 -3.24 3.41
CA VAL A 164 7.28 -4.49 3.48
C VAL A 164 8.05 -5.69 2.93
N VAL A 165 9.31 -5.48 2.55
CA VAL A 165 10.23 -6.54 2.14
C VAL A 165 10.62 -7.37 3.36
N TYR A 166 10.60 -8.67 3.21
CA TYR A 166 11.12 -9.62 4.20
C TYR A 166 12.02 -10.65 3.50
N ALA A 167 13.06 -11.11 4.17
CA ALA A 167 14.02 -12.09 3.68
C ALA A 167 13.79 -13.45 4.35
#